data_7805aa8540c8754d2d772a3503e94b33
#
_entry.id   7805aa8540c8754d2d772a3503e94b33
#
_cell.length_a   1.000
_cell.length_b   1.000
_cell.length_c   1.000
_cell.angle_alpha   90.00
_cell.angle_beta   90.00
_cell.angle_gamma   90.00
#
_symmetry.space_group_name_H-M   'P 1'
#
loop_
_entity.id
_entity.type
_entity.pdbx_description
1 polymer ?
#
loop_
_entity_poly.entity_id
_entity_poly.type
_entity_poly.pdbx_seq_one_letter_code
_entity_poly.pdbx_strand_id
1 'polypeptide(L)'
;MDAIRAARAEDKAAVAAFTADTFVWGDYVVDRYDEWLAQPNARLLVGVDAADAPIALARAVILSPMEAWFAAARVHPDWRGQGIAGRLAEELKVWAREQGAQVGRLLIEDWNEAAIRHVTKIGMRSVAAFSWCERAVGDASPFPGGNGGRRVPAQERLRPTKSAEAEPAFMSWSVGELGTASRGLVGVGWTFRRLTPDDLVAAAKHDALWEARSGWALGARDENAFQVGWVETRPEDAGDFLRAIVDVASGSGAESLSLWLPAVDWALRAARRAGCELHPMTVYATEI
;
A
#
# COMPACT_ATOMS: atom_id res chain seq x y z
N MET A 1 25.50 2.09 18.29
CA MET A 1 24.19 1.66 18.79
C MET A 1 24.41 0.62 19.88
N ASP A 2 23.95 0.92 21.07
CA ASP A 2 24.20 0.11 22.25
C ASP A 2 23.10 -0.91 22.52
N ALA A 3 21.84 -0.53 22.30
CA ALA A 3 20.70 -1.43 22.49
C ALA A 3 19.58 -1.21 21.45
N ILE A 4 18.70 -2.19 21.37
CA ILE A 4 17.40 -2.09 20.71
C ILE A 4 16.34 -2.31 21.78
N ARG A 5 15.33 -1.48 21.81
CA ARG A 5 14.19 -1.60 22.73
C ARG A 5 12.88 -1.17 22.08
N ALA A 6 11.77 -1.49 22.75
CA ALA A 6 10.48 -0.91 22.36
C ALA A 6 10.53 0.61 22.44
N ALA A 7 9.91 1.26 21.48
CA ALA A 7 9.73 2.70 21.46
C ALA A 7 8.79 3.14 22.61
N ARG A 8 9.00 4.35 23.10
CA ARG A 8 8.22 4.99 24.17
C ARG A 8 7.69 6.34 23.70
N ALA A 9 6.71 6.90 24.37
CA ALA A 9 6.15 8.21 24.01
C ALA A 9 7.19 9.34 24.04
N GLU A 10 8.10 9.29 25.02
CA GLU A 10 9.21 10.26 25.18
C GLU A 10 10.23 10.23 24.03
N ASP A 11 10.33 9.15 23.28
CA ASP A 11 11.26 9.03 22.14
C ASP A 11 10.82 9.89 20.94
N LYS A 12 9.55 10.27 20.86
CA LYS A 12 8.97 10.97 19.72
C LYS A 12 9.75 12.21 19.30
N ALA A 13 10.20 13.02 20.26
CA ALA A 13 10.92 14.25 19.97
C ALA A 13 12.30 13.98 19.32
N ALA A 14 13.04 12.98 19.80
CA ALA A 14 14.32 12.57 19.22
C ALA A 14 14.13 11.94 17.83
N VAL A 15 13.09 11.12 17.66
CA VAL A 15 12.74 10.55 16.35
C VAL A 15 12.40 11.66 15.37
N ALA A 16 11.59 12.64 15.77
CA ALA A 16 11.25 13.81 14.95
C ALA A 16 12.50 14.55 14.44
N ALA A 17 13.47 14.75 15.32
CA ALA A 17 14.68 15.49 15.00
C ALA A 17 15.52 14.83 13.89
N PHE A 18 15.66 13.50 13.88
CA PHE A 18 16.47 12.84 12.85
C PHE A 18 15.69 12.37 11.62
N THR A 19 14.36 12.44 11.66
CA THR A 19 13.51 12.07 10.51
C THR A 19 13.04 13.28 9.69
N ALA A 20 13.14 14.51 10.22
CA ALA A 20 12.62 15.72 9.59
C ALA A 20 13.04 15.89 8.11
N ASP A 21 14.27 15.55 7.78
CA ASP A 21 14.86 15.70 6.44
C ASP A 21 14.98 14.36 5.70
N THR A 22 14.12 13.36 6.00
CA THR A 22 14.18 12.04 5.33
C THR A 22 13.82 12.18 3.86
N PHE A 23 12.79 12.95 3.54
CA PHE A 23 12.32 13.23 2.19
C PHE A 23 12.17 14.74 1.99
N VAL A 24 12.13 15.17 0.73
CA VAL A 24 11.96 16.60 0.37
C VAL A 24 10.66 17.19 0.97
N TRP A 25 9.64 16.36 1.12
CA TRP A 25 8.32 16.72 1.69
C TRP A 25 8.20 16.48 3.21
N GLY A 26 9.27 16.08 3.90
CA GLY A 26 9.27 15.72 5.32
C GLY A 26 9.21 14.21 5.57
N ASP A 27 8.65 13.79 6.68
CA ASP A 27 8.45 12.37 7.01
C ASP A 27 7.15 12.17 7.82
N TYR A 28 6.35 11.20 7.42
CA TYR A 28 5.07 10.85 8.06
C TYR A 28 5.21 10.13 9.41
N VAL A 29 6.43 9.71 9.79
CA VAL A 29 6.68 8.91 11.00
C VAL A 29 6.19 9.59 12.26
N VAL A 30 6.42 10.90 12.38
CA VAL A 30 6.08 11.68 13.59
C VAL A 30 4.56 11.82 13.73
N ASP A 31 3.85 12.03 12.63
CA ASP A 31 2.39 12.19 12.62
C ASP A 31 1.68 10.88 13.02
N ARG A 32 2.28 9.74 12.65
CA ARG A 32 1.74 8.41 12.93
C ARG A 32 2.28 7.78 14.21
N TYR A 33 3.24 8.42 14.89
CA TYR A 33 4.00 7.83 15.98
C TYR A 33 3.12 7.33 17.14
N ASP A 34 2.23 8.19 17.63
CA ASP A 34 1.37 7.88 18.78
C ASP A 34 0.34 6.79 18.45
N GLU A 35 -0.22 6.82 17.23
CA GLU A 35 -1.08 5.77 16.72
C GLU A 35 -0.35 4.42 16.68
N TRP A 36 0.89 4.40 16.19
CA TRP A 36 1.67 3.17 16.11
C TRP A 36 2.06 2.59 17.46
N LEU A 37 2.31 3.45 18.46
CA LEU A 37 2.55 3.02 19.82
C LEU A 37 1.31 2.36 20.45
N ALA A 38 0.13 2.87 20.14
CA ALA A 38 -1.14 2.37 20.68
C ALA A 38 -1.64 1.10 19.96
N GLN A 39 -1.09 0.74 18.82
CA GLN A 39 -1.58 -0.35 17.98
C GLN A 39 -1.19 -1.73 18.57
N PRO A 40 -2.16 -2.57 19.00
CA PRO A 40 -1.87 -3.78 19.79
C PRO A 40 -1.18 -4.91 18.98
N ASN A 41 -1.43 -4.97 17.67
CA ASN A 41 -0.82 -5.94 16.76
C ASN A 41 0.43 -5.42 16.05
N ALA A 42 1.07 -4.38 16.60
CA ALA A 42 2.28 -3.79 16.04
C ALA A 42 3.42 -3.75 17.06
N ARG A 43 4.64 -3.67 16.54
CA ARG A 43 5.85 -3.46 17.31
C ARG A 43 6.62 -2.29 16.71
N LEU A 44 6.84 -1.26 17.50
CA LEU A 44 7.71 -0.14 17.16
C LEU A 44 8.98 -0.28 17.99
N LEU A 45 10.14 -0.36 17.32
CA LEU A 45 11.45 -0.48 17.95
C LEU A 45 12.29 0.76 17.69
N VAL A 46 13.09 1.13 18.65
CA VAL A 46 14.17 2.11 18.51
C VAL A 46 15.52 1.47 18.77
N GLY A 47 16.52 1.84 17.97
CA GLY A 47 17.93 1.65 18.31
C GLY A 47 18.40 2.87 19.06
N VAL A 48 19.11 2.67 20.17
CA VAL A 48 19.56 3.75 21.05
C VAL A 48 21.09 3.80 21.17
N ASP A 49 21.61 4.96 21.51
CA ASP A 49 23.03 5.15 21.88
C ASP A 49 23.29 4.89 23.37
N ALA A 50 24.51 5.18 23.84
CA ALA A 50 24.95 4.99 25.24
C ALA A 50 24.15 5.85 26.25
N ALA A 51 23.50 6.91 25.81
CA ALA A 51 22.67 7.78 26.65
C ALA A 51 21.17 7.40 26.59
N ASP A 52 20.81 6.23 26.04
CA ASP A 52 19.43 5.79 25.74
C ASP A 52 18.68 6.71 24.77
N ALA A 53 19.40 7.54 23.99
CA ALA A 53 18.79 8.42 23.00
C ALA A 53 18.50 7.66 21.68
N PRO A 54 17.29 7.78 21.12
CA PRO A 54 16.94 7.14 19.84
C PRO A 54 17.79 7.66 18.68
N ILE A 55 18.38 6.72 17.94
CA ILE A 55 19.19 6.98 16.74
C ILE A 55 18.69 6.19 15.52
N ALA A 56 17.73 5.32 15.72
CA ALA A 56 17.08 4.58 14.65
C ALA A 56 15.69 4.13 15.09
N LEU A 57 14.82 3.85 14.11
CA LEU A 57 13.46 3.39 14.30
C LEU A 57 13.13 2.36 13.22
N ALA A 58 12.30 1.38 13.58
CA ALA A 58 11.62 0.50 12.61
C ALA A 58 10.34 -0.08 13.22
N ARG A 59 9.41 -0.47 12.35
CA ARG A 59 8.09 -0.96 12.75
C ARG A 59 7.75 -2.27 12.04
N ALA A 60 7.02 -3.14 12.76
CA ALA A 60 6.28 -4.26 12.17
C ALA A 60 4.84 -4.26 12.66
N VAL A 61 3.92 -4.78 11.84
CA VAL A 61 2.52 -5.01 12.20
C VAL A 61 2.08 -6.38 11.67
N ILE A 62 1.30 -7.11 12.47
CA ILE A 62 0.68 -8.37 12.04
C ILE A 62 -0.58 -8.05 11.27
N LEU A 63 -0.64 -8.45 10.01
CA LEU A 63 -1.77 -8.20 9.11
C LEU A 63 -2.77 -9.37 9.07
N SER A 64 -2.26 -10.59 9.27
CA SER A 64 -3.04 -11.82 9.38
C SER A 64 -2.26 -12.81 10.25
N PRO A 65 -2.84 -13.96 10.66
CA PRO A 65 -2.13 -14.94 11.48
C PRO A 65 -0.77 -15.41 10.92
N MET A 66 -0.56 -15.25 9.60
CA MET A 66 0.66 -15.71 8.92
C MET A 66 1.48 -14.60 8.29
N GLU A 67 1.04 -13.33 8.36
CA GLU A 67 1.63 -12.24 7.59
C GLU A 67 1.99 -11.05 8.47
N ALA A 68 3.25 -10.62 8.39
CA ALA A 68 3.74 -9.38 8.97
C ALA A 68 4.08 -8.35 7.88
N TRP A 69 3.94 -7.09 8.22
CA TRP A 69 4.32 -5.95 7.40
C TRP A 69 5.39 -5.14 8.11
N PHE A 70 6.52 -4.94 7.44
CA PHE A 70 7.61 -4.11 7.93
C PHE A 70 7.57 -2.72 7.29
N ALA A 71 7.80 -1.69 8.08
CA ALA A 71 7.74 -0.30 7.64
C ALA A 71 8.62 0.62 8.48
N ALA A 72 8.71 1.87 8.06
CA ALA A 72 9.26 2.99 8.81
C ALA A 72 10.71 2.80 9.29
N ALA A 73 11.54 2.05 8.56
CA ALA A 73 12.96 1.94 8.89
C ALA A 73 13.67 3.28 8.65
N ARG A 74 14.14 3.92 9.72
CA ARG A 74 14.89 5.19 9.69
C ARG A 74 16.15 5.06 10.54
N VAL A 75 17.24 5.65 10.10
CA VAL A 75 18.50 5.72 10.84
C VAL A 75 19.02 7.15 10.79
N HIS A 76 19.35 7.69 11.95
CA HIS A 76 19.98 9.00 12.09
C HIS A 76 21.18 9.14 11.13
N PRO A 77 21.34 10.25 10.40
CA PRO A 77 22.39 10.41 9.39
C PRO A 77 23.77 10.00 9.85
N ASP A 78 24.20 10.44 11.02
CA ASP A 78 25.54 10.18 11.58
C ASP A 78 25.78 8.71 11.95
N TRP A 79 24.72 7.91 12.01
CA TRP A 79 24.78 6.49 12.38
C TRP A 79 24.53 5.53 11.20
N ARG A 80 24.36 6.08 9.98
CA ARG A 80 24.16 5.27 8.77
C ARG A 80 25.41 4.45 8.43
N GLY A 81 25.23 3.41 7.65
CA GLY A 81 26.33 2.53 7.22
C GLY A 81 26.82 1.52 8.27
N GLN A 82 26.32 1.55 9.51
CA GLN A 82 26.74 0.69 10.63
C GLN A 82 25.87 -0.56 10.82
N GLY A 83 25.01 -0.90 9.86
CA GLY A 83 24.15 -2.09 9.92
C GLY A 83 22.95 -2.01 10.88
N ILE A 84 22.66 -0.83 11.44
CA ILE A 84 21.62 -0.64 12.47
C ILE A 84 20.24 -1.04 11.96
N ALA A 85 19.85 -0.63 10.73
CA ALA A 85 18.58 -1.01 10.15
C ALA A 85 18.41 -2.53 10.00
N GLY A 86 19.50 -3.24 9.66
CA GLY A 86 19.49 -4.70 9.58
C GLY A 86 19.27 -5.37 10.94
N ARG A 87 19.88 -4.85 12.01
CA ARG A 87 19.67 -5.35 13.38
C ARG A 87 18.23 -5.14 13.83
N LEU A 88 17.65 -3.95 13.57
CA LEU A 88 16.21 -3.69 13.84
C LEU A 88 15.31 -4.65 13.06
N ALA A 89 15.62 -4.90 11.78
CA ALA A 89 14.86 -5.81 10.95
C ALA A 89 14.88 -7.25 11.49
N GLU A 90 16.03 -7.74 11.97
CA GLU A 90 16.13 -9.08 12.59
C GLU A 90 15.33 -9.17 13.89
N GLU A 91 15.38 -8.18 14.77
CA GLU A 91 14.56 -8.15 15.99
C GLU A 91 13.04 -8.14 15.66
N LEU A 92 12.65 -7.38 14.64
CA LEU A 92 11.24 -7.36 14.19
C LEU A 92 10.82 -8.70 13.55
N LYS A 93 11.71 -9.41 12.86
CA LYS A 93 11.43 -10.75 12.34
C LYS A 93 11.25 -11.76 13.47
N VAL A 94 12.12 -11.70 14.52
CA VAL A 94 11.96 -12.54 15.70
C VAL A 94 10.61 -12.32 16.35
N TRP A 95 10.26 -11.05 16.63
CA TRP A 95 8.97 -10.70 17.19
C TRP A 95 7.80 -11.18 16.31
N ALA A 96 7.86 -10.96 15.00
CA ALA A 96 6.80 -11.36 14.09
C ALA A 96 6.60 -12.89 14.07
N ARG A 97 7.70 -13.66 14.14
CA ARG A 97 7.67 -15.14 14.27
C ARG A 97 7.00 -15.56 15.57
N GLU A 98 7.30 -14.91 16.69
CA GLU A 98 6.65 -15.16 17.99
C GLU A 98 5.14 -14.88 17.96
N GLN A 99 4.69 -13.97 17.07
CA GLN A 99 3.28 -13.71 16.81
C GLN A 99 2.64 -14.69 15.81
N GLY A 100 3.38 -15.65 15.27
CA GLY A 100 2.91 -16.68 14.34
C GLY A 100 3.08 -16.33 12.86
N ALA A 101 3.63 -15.17 12.51
CA ALA A 101 3.86 -14.81 11.12
C ALA A 101 4.91 -15.74 10.49
N GLN A 102 4.66 -16.13 9.24
CA GLN A 102 5.56 -16.98 8.42
C GLN A 102 6.19 -16.19 7.27
N VAL A 103 5.58 -15.07 6.90
CA VAL A 103 6.10 -14.20 5.85
C VAL A 103 6.04 -12.75 6.30
N GLY A 104 7.13 -12.02 6.07
CA GLY A 104 7.21 -10.59 6.26
C GLY A 104 7.37 -9.87 4.92
N ARG A 105 6.63 -8.78 4.74
CA ARG A 105 6.68 -7.97 3.52
C ARG A 105 6.90 -6.51 3.84
N LEU A 106 7.34 -5.77 2.83
CA LEU A 106 7.41 -4.31 2.81
C LEU A 106 7.27 -3.81 1.37
N LEU A 107 7.03 -2.51 1.21
CA LEU A 107 6.95 -1.82 -0.07
C LEU A 107 8.13 -0.85 -0.21
N ILE A 108 8.71 -0.78 -1.40
CA ILE A 108 9.75 0.19 -1.73
C ILE A 108 9.42 0.83 -3.08
N GLU A 109 9.56 2.14 -3.13
CA GLU A 109 9.53 2.91 -4.39
C GLU A 109 10.74 2.55 -5.25
N ASP A 110 10.53 2.28 -6.53
CA ASP A 110 11.57 1.75 -7.43
C ASP A 110 12.77 2.69 -7.61
N TRP A 111 12.60 4.00 -7.37
CA TRP A 111 13.69 4.97 -7.36
C TRP A 111 14.59 4.90 -6.11
N ASN A 112 14.15 4.25 -5.02
CA ASN A 112 14.88 4.19 -3.75
C ASN A 112 15.92 3.07 -3.73
N GLU A 113 16.96 3.22 -4.55
CA GLU A 113 18.03 2.23 -4.66
C GLU A 113 18.71 1.89 -3.32
N ALA A 114 18.81 2.86 -2.40
CA ALA A 114 19.45 2.62 -1.11
C ALA A 114 18.62 1.64 -0.26
N ALA A 115 17.30 1.77 -0.25
CA ALA A 115 16.41 0.85 0.42
C ALA A 115 16.42 -0.53 -0.27
N ILE A 116 16.39 -0.57 -1.61
CA ILE A 116 16.46 -1.82 -2.39
C ILE A 116 17.75 -2.60 -2.06
N ARG A 117 18.91 -1.94 -2.09
CA ARG A 117 20.19 -2.57 -1.71
C ARG A 117 20.16 -3.10 -0.28
N HIS A 118 19.58 -2.32 0.65
CA HIS A 118 19.49 -2.73 2.05
C HIS A 118 18.64 -3.99 2.21
N VAL A 119 17.40 -4.01 1.70
CA VAL A 119 16.49 -5.15 1.90
C VAL A 119 16.97 -6.41 1.19
N THR A 120 17.60 -6.28 0.02
CA THR A 120 18.22 -7.40 -0.69
C THR A 120 19.38 -8.00 0.13
N LYS A 121 20.19 -7.15 0.77
CA LYS A 121 21.30 -7.59 1.62
C LYS A 121 20.83 -8.37 2.85
N ILE A 122 19.67 -8.05 3.42
CA ILE A 122 19.06 -8.77 4.54
C ILE A 122 18.15 -9.94 4.11
N GLY A 123 18.26 -10.38 2.84
CA GLY A 123 17.64 -11.61 2.33
C GLY A 123 16.20 -11.46 1.84
N MET A 124 15.65 -10.23 1.74
CA MET A 124 14.35 -10.04 1.11
C MET A 124 14.43 -10.13 -0.40
N ARG A 125 13.38 -10.63 -1.04
CA ARG A 125 13.27 -10.77 -2.48
C ARG A 125 12.07 -10.02 -3.00
N SER A 126 12.16 -9.44 -4.20
CA SER A 126 11.02 -8.86 -4.89
C SER A 126 10.00 -9.96 -5.22
N VAL A 127 8.72 -9.71 -4.93
CA VAL A 127 7.65 -10.70 -5.16
C VAL A 127 6.57 -10.21 -6.09
N ALA A 128 6.24 -8.92 -6.07
CA ALA A 128 5.28 -8.33 -7.00
C ALA A 128 5.59 -6.85 -7.22
N ALA A 129 5.43 -6.40 -8.45
CA ALA A 129 5.54 -5.00 -8.83
C ALA A 129 4.15 -4.38 -8.98
N PHE A 130 4.00 -3.17 -8.48
CA PHE A 130 2.77 -2.38 -8.54
C PHE A 130 3.08 -0.96 -9.02
N SER A 131 2.04 -0.22 -9.33
CA SER A 131 2.10 1.23 -9.40
C SER A 131 1.04 1.82 -8.47
N TRP A 132 1.45 2.78 -7.66
CA TRP A 132 0.52 3.73 -7.06
C TRP A 132 0.12 4.72 -8.13
N CYS A 133 -1.16 4.79 -8.43
CA CYS A 133 -1.72 5.63 -9.48
C CYS A 133 -2.57 6.70 -8.83
N GLU A 134 -2.29 7.96 -9.11
CA GLU A 134 -2.99 9.09 -8.51
C GLU A 134 -3.53 10.05 -9.56
N ARG A 135 -4.68 10.66 -9.27
CA ARG A 135 -5.17 11.83 -9.99
C ARG A 135 -6.07 12.70 -9.13
N ALA A 136 -6.07 13.99 -9.36
CA ALA A 136 -7.10 14.86 -8.84
C ALA A 136 -8.46 14.53 -9.51
N VAL A 137 -9.54 14.54 -8.71
CA VAL A 137 -10.92 14.38 -9.18
C VAL A 137 -11.73 15.56 -8.67
N GLY A 138 -12.80 15.94 -9.39
CA GLY A 138 -13.66 17.08 -9.07
C GLY A 138 -14.26 17.65 -10.35
N ASP A 139 -15.15 18.61 -10.21
CA ASP A 139 -15.94 19.18 -11.32
C ASP A 139 -15.13 19.78 -12.47
N ALA A 140 -13.84 20.04 -12.27
CA ALA A 140 -12.98 20.76 -13.22
C ALA A 140 -11.84 19.91 -13.82
N SER A 141 -11.78 18.59 -13.58
CA SER A 141 -10.67 17.76 -14.09
C SER A 141 -11.09 17.00 -15.37
N PRO A 142 -10.97 17.61 -16.59
CA PRO A 142 -11.30 16.93 -17.82
C PRO A 142 -10.33 15.78 -18.09
N PHE A 143 -10.83 14.70 -18.69
CA PHE A 143 -9.96 13.66 -19.22
C PHE A 143 -8.97 14.27 -20.23
N PRO A 144 -7.65 13.97 -20.13
CA PRO A 144 -6.68 14.37 -21.14
C PRO A 144 -7.03 13.70 -22.46
N GLY A 145 -7.39 14.49 -23.47
CA GLY A 145 -7.73 13.94 -24.78
C GLY A 145 -8.96 14.49 -25.45
N GLY A 146 -9.45 15.62 -25.01
CA GLY A 146 -10.25 16.62 -25.73
C GLY A 146 -11.25 16.21 -26.81
N ASN A 147 -11.97 15.09 -26.69
CA ASN A 147 -13.23 14.90 -27.40
C ASN A 147 -14.34 14.78 -26.35
N GLY A 148 -15.19 15.76 -26.27
CA GLY A 148 -16.27 15.99 -25.30
C GLY A 148 -16.76 14.71 -24.64
N GLY A 149 -16.61 14.63 -23.33
CA GLY A 149 -16.77 13.49 -22.44
C GLY A 149 -17.73 12.41 -22.94
N ARG A 150 -17.21 11.35 -23.50
CA ARG A 150 -18.02 10.16 -23.76
C ARG A 150 -18.50 9.66 -22.41
N ARG A 151 -19.76 9.87 -22.08
CA ARG A 151 -20.37 9.36 -20.86
C ARG A 151 -20.12 7.86 -20.78
N VAL A 152 -19.72 7.39 -19.61
CA VAL A 152 -19.65 5.96 -19.32
C VAL A 152 -21.01 5.34 -19.64
N PRO A 153 -21.07 4.31 -20.49
CA PRO A 153 -22.32 3.64 -20.79
C PRO A 153 -23.01 3.18 -19.51
N ALA A 154 -24.35 3.20 -19.46
CA ALA A 154 -25.08 2.86 -18.24
C ALA A 154 -24.73 1.49 -17.65
N GLN A 155 -24.39 0.53 -18.50
CA GLN A 155 -23.97 -0.82 -18.14
C GLN A 155 -22.54 -0.90 -17.57
N GLU A 156 -21.73 0.12 -17.80
CA GLU A 156 -20.35 0.23 -17.30
C GLU A 156 -20.25 1.12 -16.05
N ARG A 157 -21.39 1.60 -15.54
CA ARG A 157 -21.39 2.34 -14.28
C ARG A 157 -21.13 1.40 -13.13
N LEU A 158 -20.10 1.70 -12.36
CA LEU A 158 -19.83 1.01 -11.12
C LEU A 158 -20.93 1.27 -10.09
N ARG A 159 -21.34 0.22 -9.43
CA ARG A 159 -22.33 0.26 -8.32
C ARG A 159 -21.82 -0.66 -7.19
N PRO A 160 -22.13 -0.34 -5.93
CA PRO A 160 -21.89 -1.26 -4.84
C PRO A 160 -22.60 -2.60 -5.12
N THR A 161 -21.92 -3.70 -4.85
CA THR A 161 -22.44 -5.03 -5.11
C THR A 161 -22.66 -5.83 -3.83
N LYS A 162 -23.38 -6.95 -3.97
CA LYS A 162 -23.71 -7.83 -2.84
C LYS A 162 -22.61 -8.86 -2.60
N SER A 163 -22.59 -9.41 -1.38
CA SER A 163 -21.62 -10.45 -0.99
C SER A 163 -21.65 -11.71 -1.89
N ALA A 164 -22.74 -11.96 -2.61
CA ALA A 164 -22.82 -13.06 -3.57
C ALA A 164 -21.85 -12.91 -4.76
N GLU A 165 -21.44 -11.68 -5.08
CA GLU A 165 -20.48 -11.39 -6.16
C GLU A 165 -19.02 -11.55 -5.72
N ALA A 166 -18.77 -11.70 -4.42
CA ALA A 166 -17.41 -11.78 -3.88
C ALA A 166 -16.65 -13.01 -4.41
N GLU A 167 -17.28 -14.18 -4.43
CA GLU A 167 -16.66 -15.40 -4.93
C GLU A 167 -16.41 -15.36 -6.45
N PRO A 168 -17.38 -14.99 -7.30
CA PRO A 168 -17.12 -14.78 -8.73
C PRO A 168 -16.00 -13.79 -9.02
N ALA A 169 -15.98 -12.64 -8.31
CA ALA A 169 -14.96 -11.63 -8.46
C ALA A 169 -13.56 -12.16 -8.07
N PHE A 170 -13.46 -12.88 -6.93
CA PHE A 170 -12.23 -13.50 -6.50
C PHE A 170 -11.74 -14.57 -7.48
N MET A 171 -12.64 -15.43 -7.95
CA MET A 171 -12.29 -16.50 -8.91
C MET A 171 -11.81 -15.93 -10.24
N SER A 172 -12.50 -14.92 -10.79
CA SER A 172 -12.04 -14.22 -12.01
C SER A 172 -10.62 -13.68 -11.84
N TRP A 173 -10.41 -12.93 -10.76
CA TRP A 173 -9.11 -12.33 -10.48
C TRP A 173 -8.00 -13.36 -10.24
N SER A 174 -8.27 -14.43 -9.50
CA SER A 174 -7.25 -15.43 -9.12
C SER A 174 -6.62 -16.15 -10.32
N VAL A 175 -7.37 -16.27 -11.44
CA VAL A 175 -6.89 -16.84 -12.69
C VAL A 175 -6.54 -15.78 -13.73
N GLY A 176 -6.89 -14.52 -13.48
CA GLY A 176 -6.66 -13.39 -14.35
C GLY A 176 -5.20 -12.90 -14.35
N GLU A 177 -4.86 -12.06 -15.31
CA GLU A 177 -3.51 -11.51 -15.45
C GLU A 177 -3.15 -10.57 -14.29
N LEU A 178 -4.11 -9.75 -13.80
CA LEU A 178 -3.90 -8.87 -12.65
C LEU A 178 -3.65 -9.66 -11.37
N GLY A 179 -4.42 -10.72 -11.10
CA GLY A 179 -4.22 -11.58 -9.95
C GLY A 179 -2.89 -12.34 -10.00
N THR A 180 -2.52 -12.83 -11.18
CA THR A 180 -1.22 -13.49 -11.39
C THR A 180 -0.05 -12.52 -11.17
N ALA A 181 -0.11 -11.33 -11.75
CA ALA A 181 0.94 -10.32 -11.62
C ALA A 181 1.07 -9.79 -10.18
N SER A 182 -0.06 -9.64 -9.46
CA SER A 182 -0.08 -9.24 -8.06
C SER A 182 0.43 -10.31 -7.09
N ARG A 183 0.62 -11.56 -7.55
CA ARG A 183 0.92 -12.73 -6.70
C ARG A 183 -0.11 -12.96 -5.59
N GLY A 184 -1.36 -12.63 -5.85
CA GLY A 184 -2.44 -12.73 -4.89
C GLY A 184 -2.45 -11.65 -3.81
N LEU A 185 -1.71 -10.56 -3.99
CA LEU A 185 -1.64 -9.45 -3.04
C LEU A 185 -2.63 -8.34 -3.39
N VAL A 186 -3.15 -7.70 -2.35
CA VAL A 186 -4.00 -6.51 -2.41
C VAL A 186 -3.38 -5.38 -1.58
N GLY A 187 -3.45 -4.16 -2.08
CA GLY A 187 -3.07 -2.97 -1.35
C GLY A 187 -4.20 -2.49 -0.43
N VAL A 188 -3.90 -2.29 0.85
CA VAL A 188 -4.79 -1.66 1.83
C VAL A 188 -4.04 -0.48 2.43
N GLY A 189 -4.39 0.73 2.02
CA GLY A 189 -3.52 1.88 2.24
C GLY A 189 -2.12 1.62 1.66
N TRP A 190 -1.09 1.73 2.49
CA TRP A 190 0.31 1.48 2.13
C TRP A 190 0.82 0.11 2.57
N THR A 191 -0.07 -0.86 2.82
CA THR A 191 0.27 -2.22 3.20
C THR A 191 -0.22 -3.23 2.17
N PHE A 192 0.49 -4.34 2.02
CA PHE A 192 0.10 -5.41 1.10
C PHE A 192 -0.01 -6.73 1.84
N ARG A 193 -1.14 -7.38 1.66
CA ARG A 193 -1.40 -8.71 2.20
C ARG A 193 -2.10 -9.59 1.16
N ARG A 194 -2.17 -10.87 1.42
CA ARG A 194 -2.93 -11.77 0.56
C ARG A 194 -4.41 -11.42 0.59
N LEU A 195 -5.02 -11.33 -0.58
CA LEU A 195 -6.47 -11.20 -0.72
C LEU A 195 -7.13 -12.56 -0.46
N THR A 196 -8.23 -12.56 0.27
CA THR A 196 -9.07 -13.73 0.49
C THR A 196 -10.51 -13.46 0.03
N PRO A 197 -11.33 -14.51 -0.26
CA PRO A 197 -12.75 -14.30 -0.55
C PRO A 197 -13.49 -13.56 0.56
N ASP A 198 -13.13 -13.83 1.82
CA ASP A 198 -13.77 -13.18 2.98
C ASP A 198 -13.53 -11.66 3.01
N ASP A 199 -12.42 -11.18 2.47
CA ASP A 199 -12.15 -9.74 2.34
C ASP A 199 -13.17 -9.07 1.41
N LEU A 200 -13.48 -9.71 0.28
CA LEU A 200 -14.46 -9.19 -0.66
C LEU A 200 -15.89 -9.28 -0.09
N VAL A 201 -16.19 -10.35 0.65
CA VAL A 201 -17.47 -10.48 1.38
C VAL A 201 -17.60 -9.36 2.43
N ALA A 202 -16.55 -9.10 3.19
CA ALA A 202 -16.54 -8.02 4.17
C ALA A 202 -16.70 -6.64 3.49
N ALA A 203 -15.97 -6.41 2.41
CA ALA A 203 -16.07 -5.17 1.64
C ALA A 203 -17.49 -4.93 1.08
N ALA A 204 -18.13 -5.98 0.55
CA ALA A 204 -19.50 -5.87 0.04
C ALA A 204 -20.52 -5.49 1.14
N LYS A 205 -20.30 -5.90 2.39
CA LYS A 205 -21.15 -5.52 3.53
C LYS A 205 -21.02 -4.04 3.92
N HIS A 206 -19.95 -3.39 3.48
CA HIS A 206 -19.65 -1.97 3.77
C HIS A 206 -19.70 -1.10 2.51
N ASP A 207 -20.36 -1.57 1.43
CA ASP A 207 -20.49 -0.87 0.14
C ASP A 207 -19.14 -0.48 -0.50
N ALA A 208 -18.08 -1.25 -0.17
CA ALA A 208 -16.72 -1.04 -0.67
C ALA A 208 -16.32 -2.00 -1.81
N LEU A 209 -17.13 -3.01 -2.10
CA LEU A 209 -17.00 -3.84 -3.30
C LEU A 209 -17.94 -3.29 -4.38
N TRP A 210 -17.36 -2.92 -5.53
CA TRP A 210 -18.05 -2.30 -6.65
C TRP A 210 -18.02 -3.23 -7.86
N GLU A 211 -19.09 -3.25 -8.63
CA GLU A 211 -19.20 -4.00 -9.87
C GLU A 211 -19.65 -3.15 -11.05
N ALA A 212 -19.17 -3.50 -12.24
CA ALA A 212 -19.70 -3.12 -13.53
C ALA A 212 -19.72 -4.36 -14.42
N ARG A 213 -20.29 -4.27 -15.63
CA ARG A 213 -20.24 -5.37 -16.61
C ARG A 213 -18.78 -5.80 -16.91
N SER A 214 -17.86 -4.85 -16.89
CA SER A 214 -16.45 -5.03 -17.27
C SER A 214 -15.53 -5.45 -16.12
N GLY A 215 -16.03 -5.60 -14.89
CA GLY A 215 -15.21 -6.04 -13.78
C GLY A 215 -15.65 -5.57 -12.40
N TRP A 216 -14.73 -5.72 -11.45
CA TRP A 216 -14.93 -5.36 -10.05
C TRP A 216 -13.79 -4.49 -9.51
N ALA A 217 -14.09 -3.68 -8.50
CA ALA A 217 -13.09 -2.91 -7.75
C ALA A 217 -13.39 -2.97 -6.25
N LEU A 218 -12.33 -2.98 -5.45
CA LEU A 218 -12.41 -2.80 -4.00
C LEU A 218 -11.92 -1.40 -3.69
N GLY A 219 -12.82 -0.53 -3.25
CA GLY A 219 -12.47 0.85 -2.98
C GLY A 219 -13.50 1.56 -2.10
N ALA A 220 -13.03 2.53 -1.36
CA ALA A 220 -13.86 3.37 -0.50
C ALA A 220 -13.29 4.79 -0.41
N ARG A 221 -14.13 5.72 0.02
CA ARG A 221 -13.67 7.05 0.39
C ARG A 221 -12.99 7.01 1.76
N ASP A 222 -11.81 7.61 1.82
CA ASP A 222 -11.05 7.83 3.04
C ASP A 222 -10.64 9.31 3.06
N GLU A 223 -11.18 10.05 4.04
CA GLU A 223 -11.05 11.51 4.13
C GLU A 223 -11.37 12.22 2.79
N ASN A 224 -10.36 12.77 2.13
CA ASN A 224 -10.48 13.53 0.87
C ASN A 224 -10.15 12.69 -0.37
N ALA A 225 -9.75 11.43 -0.22
CA ALA A 225 -9.40 10.55 -1.32
C ALA A 225 -10.40 9.41 -1.51
N PHE A 226 -10.64 9.00 -2.75
CA PHE A 226 -11.24 7.71 -3.05
C PHE A 226 -10.11 6.72 -3.31
N GLN A 227 -9.95 5.76 -2.41
CA GLN A 227 -8.87 4.78 -2.46
C GLN A 227 -9.35 3.46 -3.04
N VAL A 228 -8.62 2.92 -4.03
CA VAL A 228 -8.90 1.63 -4.66
C VAL A 228 -7.70 0.72 -4.46
N GLY A 229 -7.88 -0.31 -3.65
CA GLY A 229 -6.81 -1.26 -3.30
C GLY A 229 -6.71 -2.45 -4.25
N TRP A 230 -7.76 -2.70 -5.03
CA TRP A 230 -7.86 -3.86 -5.89
C TRP A 230 -8.80 -3.62 -7.07
N VAL A 231 -8.42 -4.18 -8.22
CA VAL A 231 -9.19 -4.11 -9.47
C VAL A 231 -9.15 -5.47 -10.16
N GLU A 232 -10.27 -5.91 -10.70
CA GLU A 232 -10.37 -7.00 -11.66
C GLU A 232 -11.11 -6.52 -12.90
N THR A 233 -10.45 -6.57 -14.04
CA THR A 233 -10.99 -6.24 -15.36
C THR A 233 -10.16 -6.86 -16.47
N ARG A 234 -10.64 -6.83 -17.69
CA ARG A 234 -9.95 -7.35 -18.87
C ARG A 234 -9.22 -6.24 -19.65
N PRO A 235 -8.20 -6.59 -20.45
CA PRO A 235 -7.45 -5.61 -21.26
C PRO A 235 -8.33 -4.74 -22.17
N GLU A 236 -9.31 -5.36 -22.81
CA GLU A 236 -10.26 -4.69 -23.73
C GLU A 236 -11.18 -3.71 -23.03
N ASP A 237 -11.53 -3.97 -21.78
CA ASP A 237 -12.49 -3.19 -21.00
C ASP A 237 -11.82 -2.14 -20.09
N ALA A 238 -10.51 -2.27 -19.84
CA ALA A 238 -9.78 -1.51 -18.83
C ALA A 238 -9.96 0.01 -18.91
N GLY A 239 -10.02 0.55 -20.14
CA GLY A 239 -10.18 1.99 -20.34
C GLY A 239 -11.55 2.51 -19.88
N ASP A 240 -12.62 1.76 -20.15
CA ASP A 240 -13.98 2.12 -19.74
C ASP A 240 -14.17 1.88 -18.24
N PHE A 241 -13.60 0.78 -17.73
CA PHE A 241 -13.64 0.44 -16.31
C PHE A 241 -12.94 1.48 -15.42
N LEU A 242 -11.72 1.91 -15.79
CA LEU A 242 -11.01 2.95 -15.04
C LEU A 242 -11.70 4.32 -15.12
N ARG A 243 -12.35 4.63 -16.24
CA ARG A 243 -13.22 5.82 -16.31
C ARG A 243 -14.38 5.73 -15.33
N ALA A 244 -15.01 4.57 -15.22
CA ALA A 244 -16.10 4.35 -14.27
C ALA A 244 -15.64 4.51 -12.81
N ILE A 245 -14.40 4.08 -12.47
CA ILE A 245 -13.80 4.33 -11.15
C ILE A 245 -13.62 5.84 -10.93
N VAL A 246 -13.13 6.58 -11.92
CA VAL A 246 -12.98 8.04 -11.83
C VAL A 246 -14.33 8.74 -11.63
N ASP A 247 -15.39 8.28 -12.33
CA ASP A 247 -16.74 8.84 -12.17
C ASP A 247 -17.28 8.61 -10.75
N VAL A 248 -17.05 7.42 -10.18
CA VAL A 248 -17.44 7.13 -8.78
C VAL A 248 -16.65 8.00 -7.81
N ALA A 249 -15.33 8.12 -7.98
CA ALA A 249 -14.49 8.96 -7.13
C ALA A 249 -14.96 10.42 -7.15
N SER A 250 -15.22 10.97 -8.35
CA SER A 250 -15.74 12.33 -8.52
C SER A 250 -17.13 12.50 -7.88
N GLY A 251 -18.02 11.52 -8.07
CA GLY A 251 -19.37 11.53 -7.49
C GLY A 251 -19.42 11.33 -5.98
N SER A 252 -18.34 10.80 -5.37
CA SER A 252 -18.25 10.62 -3.92
C SER A 252 -17.89 11.89 -3.15
N GLY A 253 -17.55 12.98 -3.85
CA GLY A 253 -17.05 14.22 -3.26
C GLY A 253 -15.60 14.11 -2.78
N ALA A 254 -14.82 13.13 -3.29
CA ALA A 254 -13.39 13.08 -3.07
C ALA A 254 -12.68 14.15 -3.90
N GLU A 255 -11.54 14.62 -3.42
CA GLU A 255 -10.66 15.56 -4.11
C GLU A 255 -9.65 14.84 -5.01
N SER A 256 -9.33 13.58 -4.65
CA SER A 256 -8.38 12.74 -5.38
C SER A 256 -8.88 11.29 -5.49
N LEU A 257 -8.39 10.61 -6.52
CA LEU A 257 -8.44 9.16 -6.67
C LEU A 257 -7.03 8.62 -6.53
N SER A 258 -6.87 7.57 -5.74
CA SER A 258 -5.66 6.78 -5.70
C SER A 258 -5.99 5.30 -5.87
N LEU A 259 -5.15 4.58 -6.62
CA LEU A 259 -5.37 3.16 -6.83
C LEU A 259 -4.07 2.38 -6.96
N TRP A 260 -4.08 1.14 -6.45
CA TRP A 260 -3.01 0.18 -6.65
C TRP A 260 -3.29 -0.68 -7.87
N LEU A 261 -2.38 -0.65 -8.86
CA LEU A 261 -2.43 -1.55 -10.00
C LEU A 261 -1.18 -2.43 -10.04
N PRO A 262 -1.31 -3.74 -10.22
CA PRO A 262 -0.18 -4.59 -10.61
C PRO A 262 0.50 -4.03 -11.87
N ALA A 263 1.81 -4.17 -11.96
CA ALA A 263 2.61 -3.61 -13.06
C ALA A 263 2.40 -4.41 -14.36
N VAL A 264 1.18 -4.39 -14.87
CA VAL A 264 0.76 -4.98 -16.14
C VAL A 264 0.59 -3.87 -17.16
N ASP A 265 1.28 -3.99 -18.27
CA ASP A 265 1.40 -2.94 -19.29
C ASP A 265 0.07 -2.33 -19.74
N TRP A 266 -0.92 -3.16 -20.04
CA TRP A 266 -2.22 -2.66 -20.52
C TRP A 266 -2.97 -1.90 -19.40
N ALA A 267 -2.87 -2.35 -18.14
CA ALA A 267 -3.51 -1.70 -17.00
C ALA A 267 -2.88 -0.34 -16.72
N LEU A 268 -1.55 -0.27 -16.74
CA LEU A 268 -0.81 0.99 -16.56
C LEU A 268 -1.05 1.97 -17.72
N ARG A 269 -1.17 1.48 -18.96
CA ARG A 269 -1.56 2.33 -20.10
C ARG A 269 -2.98 2.85 -19.95
N ALA A 270 -3.91 2.04 -19.46
CA ALA A 270 -5.28 2.48 -19.22
C ALA A 270 -5.34 3.55 -18.11
N ALA A 271 -4.58 3.39 -17.03
CA ALA A 271 -4.47 4.39 -15.95
C ALA A 271 -3.91 5.73 -16.45
N ARG A 272 -2.83 5.71 -17.26
CA ARG A 272 -2.30 6.93 -17.89
C ARG A 272 -3.35 7.62 -18.78
N ARG A 273 -4.10 6.86 -19.58
CA ARG A 273 -5.19 7.40 -20.41
C ARG A 273 -6.34 7.95 -19.57
N ALA A 274 -6.56 7.40 -18.37
CA ALA A 274 -7.50 7.94 -17.39
C ALA A 274 -6.96 9.18 -16.67
N GLY A 275 -5.74 9.64 -16.98
CA GLY A 275 -5.12 10.84 -16.40
C GLY A 275 -4.44 10.61 -15.07
N CYS A 276 -4.10 9.37 -14.73
CA CYS A 276 -3.36 9.09 -13.51
C CYS A 276 -1.85 9.30 -13.71
N GLU A 277 -1.22 9.89 -12.74
CA GLU A 277 0.21 9.81 -12.51
C GLU A 277 0.57 8.45 -11.92
N LEU A 278 1.71 7.88 -12.29
CA LEU A 278 2.10 6.53 -11.93
C LEU A 278 3.42 6.54 -11.18
N HIS A 279 3.43 5.94 -10.00
CA HIS A 279 4.60 5.80 -9.13
C HIS A 279 4.94 4.31 -8.98
N PRO A 280 5.97 3.81 -9.70
CA PRO A 280 6.35 2.40 -9.64
C PRO A 280 6.88 2.02 -8.27
N MET A 281 6.42 0.88 -7.78
CA MET A 281 6.77 0.34 -6.46
C MET A 281 6.86 -1.18 -6.49
N THR A 282 7.74 -1.73 -5.67
CA THR A 282 7.91 -3.16 -5.56
C THR A 282 7.69 -3.66 -4.13
N VAL A 283 6.88 -4.70 -4.00
CA VAL A 283 6.72 -5.45 -2.76
C VAL A 283 7.86 -6.46 -2.63
N TYR A 284 8.57 -6.39 -1.52
CA TYR A 284 9.59 -7.35 -1.13
C TYR A 284 9.07 -8.24 -0.02
N ALA A 285 9.53 -9.49 0.01
CA ALA A 285 9.16 -10.46 1.04
C ALA A 285 10.36 -11.28 1.52
N THR A 286 10.24 -11.81 2.73
CA THR A 286 11.12 -12.81 3.33
C THR A 286 10.30 -13.81 4.12
N GLU A 287 10.76 -15.06 4.21
CA GLU A 287 10.30 -16.01 5.23
C GLU A 287 10.75 -15.55 6.61
N ILE A 288 9.93 -15.85 7.63
CA ILE A 288 10.17 -15.45 9.02
C ILE A 288 10.36 -16.67 9.90
#